data_a7d546f5c0c51207c411076bc7370809
#
_entry.id   a7d546f5c0c51207c411076bc7370809
#
_cell.length_a   1.000
_cell.length_b   1.000
_cell.length_c   1.000
_cell.angle_alpha   90.00
_cell.angle_beta   90.00
_cell.angle_gamma   90.00
#
_symmetry.space_group_name_H-M   'P 1'
#
loop_
_entity.id
_entity.type
_entity.pdbx_description
1 polymer ?
#
loop_
_entity_poly.entity_id
_entity_poly.type
_entity_poly.pdbx_seq_one_letter_code
_entity_poly.pdbx_strand_id
1 'polypeptide(L)'
;MLKNLKLLLDINNDEQDAKLNYIIKMCTRKILDYCDREVLINGMEDLVIEFSILRYNRLGTEGLKSEQYNEVSNNFTASIPKDLKKQLNKYKIRRLKTL
;
A
#
# COMPACT_ATOMS: atom_id res chain seq x y z
N MET A 1 -4.05 6.81 9.87
CA MET A 1 -2.91 6.46 9.01
C MET A 1 -2.31 7.64 8.25
N LEU A 2 -3.14 8.57 7.83
CA LEU A 2 -2.60 9.70 7.08
C LEU A 2 -1.56 10.48 7.87
N LYS A 3 -1.85 10.72 9.12
CA LYS A 3 -0.95 11.49 9.96
C LYS A 3 0.42 10.85 10.06
N ASN A 4 0.44 9.55 10.29
CA ASN A 4 1.70 8.84 10.40
C ASN A 4 2.44 8.78 9.07
N LEU A 5 1.70 8.62 7.99
CA LEU A 5 2.32 8.61 6.68
C LEU A 5 2.96 9.95 6.38
N LYS A 6 2.26 11.04 6.68
CA LYS A 6 2.80 12.37 6.46
C LYS A 6 4.05 12.61 7.31
N LEU A 7 4.02 12.12 8.53
CA LEU A 7 5.16 12.25 9.42
C LEU A 7 6.39 11.57 8.84
N LEU A 8 6.22 10.36 8.35
CA LEU A 8 7.34 9.60 7.82
C LEU A 8 7.84 10.14 6.48
N LEU A 9 6.96 10.78 5.73
CA LEU A 9 7.33 11.40 4.46
C LEU A 9 7.79 12.84 4.62
N ASP A 10 7.75 13.35 5.84
CA ASP A 10 8.19 14.70 6.14
C ASP A 10 7.34 15.74 5.43
N ILE A 11 6.05 15.51 5.37
CA ILE A 11 5.11 16.39 4.72
C ILE A 11 4.38 17.19 5.78
N ASN A 12 4.48 18.52 5.70
CA ASN A 12 3.96 19.41 6.74
C ASN A 12 2.73 20.19 6.36
N ASN A 13 2.23 19.97 5.15
CA ASN A 13 1.04 20.73 4.72
C ASN A 13 0.00 19.75 4.21
N ASP A 14 -1.14 20.29 3.77
CA ASP A 14 -2.26 19.48 3.38
C ASP A 14 -2.44 19.37 1.88
N GLU A 15 -1.47 19.83 1.11
CA GLU A 15 -1.63 19.89 -0.33
C GLU A 15 -1.74 18.53 -0.97
N GLN A 16 -1.16 17.53 -0.36
CA GLN A 16 -1.17 16.19 -0.92
C GLN A 16 -2.10 15.24 -0.19
N ASP A 17 -2.93 15.76 0.70
CA ASP A 17 -3.77 14.88 1.50
C ASP A 17 -4.66 13.97 0.67
N ALA A 18 -5.28 14.50 -0.37
CA ALA A 18 -6.16 13.69 -1.21
C ALA A 18 -5.38 12.57 -1.88
N LYS A 19 -4.20 12.89 -2.39
CA LYS A 19 -3.35 11.89 -3.03
C LYS A 19 -2.90 10.83 -2.05
N LEU A 20 -2.48 11.27 -0.87
CA LEU A 20 -2.00 10.35 0.15
C LEU A 20 -3.12 9.44 0.65
N ASN A 21 -4.31 10.00 0.83
CA ASN A 21 -5.46 9.18 1.24
C ASN A 21 -5.78 8.13 0.19
N TYR A 22 -5.68 8.50 -1.07
CA TYR A 22 -5.96 7.55 -2.13
C TYR A 22 -4.92 6.42 -2.14
N ILE A 23 -3.66 6.76 -1.94
CA ILE A 23 -2.60 5.77 -1.88
C ILE A 23 -2.85 4.81 -0.72
N ILE A 24 -3.19 5.36 0.45
CA ILE A 24 -3.47 4.54 1.62
C ILE A 24 -4.64 3.60 1.32
N LYS A 25 -5.68 4.13 0.70
CA LYS A 25 -6.85 3.32 0.39
C LYS A 25 -6.50 2.17 -0.53
N MET A 26 -5.72 2.44 -1.56
CA MET A 26 -5.34 1.40 -2.50
C MET A 26 -4.43 0.37 -1.86
N CYS A 27 -3.48 0.84 -1.06
CA CYS A 27 -2.57 -0.07 -0.39
C CYS A 27 -3.30 -0.94 0.62
N THR A 28 -4.25 -0.34 1.34
CA THR A 28 -5.07 -1.09 2.28
C THR A 28 -5.82 -2.22 1.57
N ARG A 29 -6.43 -1.88 0.45
CA ARG A 29 -7.17 -2.87 -0.31
C ARG A 29 -6.28 -4.01 -0.78
N LYS A 30 -5.11 -3.69 -1.29
CA LYS A 30 -4.19 -4.72 -1.75
C LYS A 30 -3.77 -5.64 -0.61
N ILE A 31 -3.49 -5.05 0.53
CA ILE A 31 -3.06 -5.83 1.69
C ILE A 31 -4.20 -6.71 2.20
N LEU A 32 -5.41 -6.16 2.26
CA LEU A 32 -6.55 -6.95 2.71
C LEU A 32 -6.82 -8.10 1.75
N ASP A 33 -6.71 -7.84 0.46
CA ASP A 33 -6.89 -8.89 -0.53
C ASP A 33 -5.85 -9.98 -0.37
N TYR A 34 -4.62 -9.58 -0.17
CA TYR A 34 -3.55 -10.56 0.00
C TYR A 34 -3.76 -11.42 1.23
N CYS A 35 -4.25 -10.81 2.30
CA CYS A 35 -4.45 -11.51 3.56
C CYS A 35 -5.81 -12.18 3.67
N ASP A 36 -6.68 -11.95 2.69
CA ASP A 36 -8.03 -12.50 2.68
C ASP A 36 -8.80 -12.03 3.90
N ARG A 37 -8.68 -10.75 4.19
CA ARG A 37 -9.37 -10.13 5.32
C ARG A 37 -10.21 -8.98 4.82
N GLU A 38 -11.22 -8.62 5.61
CA GLU A 38 -12.09 -7.51 5.26
C GLU A 38 -11.73 -6.23 6.00
N VAL A 39 -11.05 -6.35 7.12
CA VAL A 39 -10.64 -5.19 7.88
C VAL A 39 -9.22 -5.39 8.40
N LEU A 40 -8.55 -4.29 8.66
CA LEU A 40 -7.22 -4.33 9.22
C LEU A 40 -7.30 -4.68 10.70
N ILE A 41 -6.33 -5.45 11.16
CA ILE A 41 -6.20 -5.75 12.57
C ILE A 41 -4.89 -5.19 13.07
N ASN A 42 -4.69 -5.25 14.38
CA ASN A 42 -3.49 -4.69 14.99
C ASN A 42 -2.22 -5.19 14.31
N GLY A 43 -1.35 -4.25 14.01
CA GLY A 43 -0.09 -4.57 13.37
C GLY A 43 -0.12 -4.45 11.87
N MET A 44 -1.28 -4.56 11.26
CA MET A 44 -1.36 -4.46 9.81
C MET A 44 -1.26 -3.02 9.34
N GLU A 45 -1.67 -2.07 10.17
CA GLU A 45 -1.63 -0.66 9.76
C GLU A 45 -0.22 -0.20 9.47
N ASP A 46 0.73 -0.66 10.26
CA ASP A 46 2.12 -0.29 10.03
C ASP A 46 2.59 -0.77 8.67
N LEU A 47 2.13 -1.94 8.27
CA LEU A 47 2.51 -2.48 6.97
C LEU A 47 1.82 -1.73 5.83
N VAL A 48 0.60 -1.26 6.07
CA VAL A 48 -0.07 -0.41 5.09
C VAL A 48 0.73 0.88 4.90
N ILE A 49 1.17 1.48 5.98
CA ILE A 49 1.94 2.71 5.92
C ILE A 49 3.24 2.48 5.18
N GLU A 50 3.92 1.40 5.49
CA GLU A 50 5.17 1.08 4.83
C GLU A 50 4.96 0.88 3.33
N PHE A 51 3.92 0.18 2.95
CA PHE A 51 3.60 -0.03 1.55
C PHE A 51 3.24 1.30 0.88
N SER A 52 2.52 2.15 1.60
CA SER A 52 2.14 3.46 1.09
C SER A 52 3.36 4.34 0.83
N ILE A 53 4.36 4.26 1.69
CA ILE A 53 5.59 5.03 1.49
C ILE A 53 6.30 4.56 0.22
N LEU A 54 6.39 3.27 0.03
CA LEU A 54 7.04 2.73 -1.15
C LEU A 54 6.30 3.17 -2.42
N ARG A 55 4.98 3.14 -2.37
CA ARG A 55 4.19 3.54 -3.50
C ARG A 55 4.33 5.02 -3.79
N TYR A 56 4.31 5.83 -2.76
CA TYR A 56 4.45 7.26 -2.91
C TYR A 56 5.81 7.61 -3.53
N ASN A 57 6.86 6.99 -3.02
CA ASN A 57 8.20 7.26 -3.52
C ASN A 57 8.34 6.85 -4.98
N ARG A 58 7.73 5.75 -5.35
CA ARG A 58 7.80 5.28 -6.71
C ARG A 58 7.05 6.21 -7.66
N LEU A 59 5.90 6.68 -7.24
CA LEU A 59 5.13 7.62 -8.05
C LEU A 59 5.91 8.91 -8.25
N GLY A 60 6.59 9.38 -7.22
CA GLY A 60 7.40 10.57 -7.33
C GLY A 60 8.55 10.40 -8.29
N THR A 61 9.16 9.24 -8.26
CA THR A 61 10.30 8.95 -9.11
C THR A 61 9.91 8.82 -10.57
N GLU A 62 8.76 8.22 -10.82
CA GLU A 62 8.34 7.91 -12.18
C GLU A 62 7.24 8.82 -12.68
N GLY A 63 6.99 9.91 -11.97
CA GLY A 63 5.84 10.74 -12.27
C GLY A 63 5.82 11.29 -13.69
N LEU A 64 6.97 11.62 -14.21
CA LEU A 64 7.03 12.20 -15.55
C LEU A 64 6.71 11.19 -16.63
N LYS A 65 6.79 9.94 -16.29
CA LYS A 65 6.56 8.88 -17.26
C LYS A 65 5.24 8.18 -17.06
N SER A 66 4.41 8.76 -16.22
CA SER A 66 3.19 8.06 -15.81
C SER A 66 2.32 7.67 -16.98
N GLU A 67 2.22 8.51 -17.98
CA GLU A 67 1.36 8.20 -19.11
C GLU A 67 1.86 7.05 -19.91
N GLN A 68 3.15 6.97 -20.04
CA GLN A 68 3.75 5.91 -20.82
C GLN A 68 3.63 4.59 -20.15
N TYR A 69 3.39 4.59 -18.88
CA TYR A 69 3.43 3.38 -18.09
C TYR A 69 2.10 2.96 -17.53
N ASN A 70 1.04 3.33 -18.22
CA ASN A 70 -0.27 2.91 -17.76
C ASN A 70 -0.33 1.41 -17.54
N GLU A 71 0.20 0.66 -18.46
CA GLU A 71 0.19 -0.79 -18.31
C GLU A 71 1.16 -1.25 -17.27
N VAL A 72 2.29 -0.61 -17.25
CA VAL A 72 3.29 -0.94 -16.26
C VAL A 72 2.79 -0.59 -14.88
N SER A 73 2.06 0.51 -14.77
CA SER A 73 1.54 0.88 -13.47
C SER A 73 0.57 -0.15 -12.95
N ASN A 74 -0.15 -0.81 -13.80
CA ASN A 74 -1.04 -1.87 -13.32
C ASN A 74 -0.26 -2.99 -12.69
N ASN A 75 0.79 -3.43 -13.33
CA ASN A 75 1.63 -4.46 -12.76
C ASN A 75 2.25 -4.02 -11.48
N PHE A 76 2.70 -2.80 -11.49
CA PHE A 76 3.36 -2.22 -10.38
C PHE A 76 2.44 -2.09 -9.19
N THR A 77 1.23 -1.62 -9.43
CA THR A 77 0.30 -1.44 -8.34
C THR A 77 -0.23 -2.75 -7.81
N ALA A 78 -0.16 -3.80 -8.60
CA ALA A 78 -0.65 -5.07 -8.16
C ALA A 78 0.35 -5.81 -7.28
N SER A 79 1.57 -5.34 -7.24
CA SER A 79 2.63 -6.12 -6.62
C SER A 79 2.98 -5.60 -5.24
N ILE A 80 2.79 -6.42 -4.24
CA ILE A 80 3.27 -6.13 -2.90
C ILE A 80 4.69 -6.63 -2.82
N PRO A 81 5.64 -5.82 -2.31
CA PRO A 81 7.03 -6.27 -2.23
C PRO A 81 7.18 -7.53 -1.41
N LYS A 82 8.15 -8.33 -1.77
CA LYS A 82 8.40 -9.60 -1.12
C LYS A 82 8.56 -9.49 0.38
N ASP A 83 9.29 -8.48 0.82
CA ASP A 83 9.51 -8.31 2.25
C ASP A 83 8.22 -8.05 2.99
N LEU A 84 7.34 -7.28 2.38
CA LEU A 84 6.05 -7.01 3.00
C LEU A 84 5.17 -8.25 2.98
N LYS A 85 5.23 -9.02 1.91
CA LYS A 85 4.47 -10.26 1.86
C LYS A 85 4.88 -11.20 2.98
N LYS A 86 6.16 -11.25 3.23
CA LYS A 86 6.68 -12.08 4.29
C LYS A 86 6.11 -11.68 5.63
N GLN A 87 6.06 -10.39 5.90
CA GLN A 87 5.50 -9.90 7.14
C GLN A 87 4.00 -10.07 7.18
N LEU A 88 3.33 -9.96 6.05
CA LEU A 88 1.89 -10.08 5.99
C LEU A 88 1.42 -11.52 6.13
N ASN A 89 2.28 -12.46 5.87
CA ASN A 89 1.87 -13.86 5.91
C ASN A 89 1.34 -14.29 7.27
N LYS A 90 1.81 -13.68 8.34
CA LYS A 90 1.29 -14.04 9.64
C LYS A 90 -0.11 -13.50 9.89
N TYR A 91 -0.55 -12.55 9.09
CA TYR A 91 -1.90 -12.01 9.19
C TYR A 91 -2.86 -12.63 8.20
N LYS A 92 -2.35 -13.43 7.29
CA LYS A 92 -3.13 -14.01 6.24
C LYS A 92 -4.05 -15.09 6.80
N ILE A 93 -5.32 -15.03 6.42
CA ILE A 93 -6.27 -16.05 6.85
C ILE A 93 -6.06 -17.25 5.96
N ARG A 94 -5.81 -18.40 6.58
CA ARG A 94 -5.67 -19.63 5.82
C ARG A 94 -6.99 -20.31 5.78
N ARG A 95 -7.58 -20.33 4.63
CA ARG A 95 -8.86 -21.01 4.49
C ARG A 95 -8.58 -22.44 4.13
N LEU A 96 -9.27 -23.31 4.82
CA LEU A 96 -9.18 -24.72 4.46
C LEU A 96 -9.97 -24.88 3.23
N LYS A 97 -9.38 -25.28 2.37
CA LYS A 97 -10.06 -25.37 1.22
C LYS A 97 -10.56 -26.61 1.02
N THR A 98 -10.68 -27.03 1.33
CA THR A 98 -11.14 -27.88 1.14
C THR A 98 -11.91 -28.25 0.70
N LEU A 99 -11.98 -27.99 0.83
CA LEU A 99 -12.62 -28.01 0.55
C LEU A 99 -12.77 -28.48 -0.17
#